data_f9d94be4a623596f8bdc1165e33d140d
#
_entry.id   f9d94be4a623596f8bdc1165e33d140d
#
_cell.length_a   1.000
_cell.length_b   1.000
_cell.length_c   1.000
_cell.angle_alpha   90.00
_cell.angle_beta   90.00
_cell.angle_gamma   90.00
#
_symmetry.space_group_name_H-M   'P 1'
#
loop_
_entity.id
_entity.type
_entity.pdbx_description
1 polymer ?
#
loop_
_entity_poly.entity_id
_entity_poly.type
_entity_poly.pdbx_seq_one_letter_code
_entity_poly.pdbx_strand_id
1 'polypeptide(L)'
;MIKISRLEEASDSAVKDINFLLPQVRSDPSQHKGSLVDLQNIVGNHWTSMIVARDEQRIIGMATIHIVNNMGKRLAHVDDVVISDAYRRQGIATKIMCELLNIAKSRGVSQLRLTSRSARIAANKLYQQLGFQIGNTNVYVMNLDGSESGEKGL
;
A
#
# COMPACT_ATOMS: atom_id res chain seq x y z
N MET A 1 9.10 6.27 19.84
CA MET A 1 9.68 5.11 19.12
C MET A 1 8.70 4.63 18.07
N ILE A 2 9.17 4.46 16.85
CA ILE A 2 8.31 4.01 15.73
C ILE A 2 8.16 2.49 15.77
N LYS A 3 6.92 2.04 15.79
CA LYS A 3 6.57 0.62 15.80
C LYS A 3 5.92 0.24 14.48
N ILE A 4 6.40 -0.84 13.87
CA ILE A 4 5.84 -1.43 12.65
C ILE A 4 5.04 -2.67 13.05
N SER A 5 3.79 -2.75 12.61
CA SER A 5 2.91 -3.89 12.90
C SER A 5 1.78 -4.00 11.89
N ARG A 6 1.17 -5.18 11.81
CA ARG A 6 -0.10 -5.36 11.11
C ARG A 6 -1.21 -4.61 11.86
N LEU A 7 -2.09 -3.97 11.11
CA LEU A 7 -3.31 -3.37 11.67
C LEU A 7 -4.34 -4.48 11.92
N GLU A 8 -4.62 -4.74 13.20
CA GLU A 8 -5.52 -5.82 13.62
C GLU A 8 -6.96 -5.37 13.82
N GLU A 9 -7.16 -4.10 14.13
CA GLU A 9 -8.49 -3.55 14.42
C GLU A 9 -8.71 -2.24 13.68
N ALA A 10 -9.92 -2.10 13.13
CA ALA A 10 -10.38 -0.84 12.54
C ALA A 10 -10.93 0.08 13.64
N SER A 11 -10.56 1.34 13.60
CA SER A 11 -11.03 2.38 14.51
C SER A 11 -11.19 3.72 13.81
N ASP A 12 -11.98 4.61 14.37
CA ASP A 12 -12.15 5.96 13.82
C ASP A 12 -10.84 6.76 13.81
N SER A 13 -10.00 6.56 14.82
CA SER A 13 -8.68 7.20 14.87
C SER A 13 -7.76 6.70 13.76
N ALA A 14 -7.77 5.40 13.48
CA ALA A 14 -7.02 4.83 12.37
C ALA A 14 -7.52 5.35 11.01
N VAL A 15 -8.84 5.43 10.83
CA VAL A 15 -9.43 6.02 9.61
C VAL A 15 -8.98 7.46 9.42
N LYS A 16 -8.99 8.26 10.48
CA LYS A 16 -8.53 9.65 10.44
C LYS A 16 -7.07 9.76 10.01
N ASP A 17 -6.19 8.98 10.61
CA ASP A 17 -4.77 8.99 10.28
C ASP A 17 -4.51 8.53 8.84
N ILE A 18 -5.17 7.47 8.41
CA ILE A 18 -5.05 6.93 7.04
C ILE A 18 -5.54 7.95 6.02
N ASN A 19 -6.69 8.60 6.27
CA ASN A 19 -7.21 9.63 5.38
C ASN A 19 -6.31 10.87 5.29
N PHE A 20 -5.49 11.12 6.30
CA PHE A 20 -4.46 12.14 6.25
C PHE A 20 -3.28 11.72 5.33
N LEU A 21 -2.95 10.43 5.31
CA LEU A 21 -1.83 9.91 4.51
C LEU A 21 -2.17 9.72 3.03
N LEU A 22 -3.35 9.24 2.71
CA LEU A 22 -3.75 8.85 1.35
C LEU A 22 -3.56 9.94 0.29
N PRO A 23 -3.86 11.23 0.53
CA PRO A 23 -3.63 12.28 -0.45
C PRO A 23 -2.17 12.41 -0.92
N GLN A 24 -1.23 11.93 -0.12
CA GLN A 24 0.21 12.01 -0.44
C GLN A 24 0.62 11.00 -1.52
N VAL A 25 -0.20 9.99 -1.83
CA VAL A 25 0.10 8.96 -2.84
C VAL A 25 -0.93 8.87 -3.94
N ARG A 26 -2.12 9.42 -3.76
CA ARG A 26 -3.20 9.39 -4.76
C ARG A 26 -3.14 10.62 -5.64
N SER A 27 -3.39 10.44 -6.94
CA SER A 27 -3.33 11.52 -7.93
C SER A 27 -4.46 12.54 -7.80
N ASP A 28 -5.60 12.12 -7.25
CA ASP A 28 -6.73 13.01 -6.94
C ASP A 28 -7.13 12.85 -5.48
N PRO A 29 -6.60 13.71 -4.59
CA PRO A 29 -6.86 13.62 -3.16
C PRO A 29 -8.32 13.90 -2.77
N SER A 30 -9.11 14.53 -3.65
CA SER A 30 -10.48 14.94 -3.34
C SER A 30 -11.49 13.81 -3.46
N GLN A 31 -11.15 12.72 -4.14
CA GLN A 31 -12.14 11.75 -4.59
C GLN A 31 -12.45 10.63 -3.60
N HIS A 32 -11.55 10.27 -2.69
CA HIS A 32 -11.84 9.08 -1.85
C HIS A 32 -11.25 9.21 -0.46
N LYS A 33 -12.10 9.61 0.47
CA LYS A 33 -11.86 9.35 1.89
C LYS A 33 -12.40 7.96 2.22
N GLY A 34 -11.58 7.14 2.84
CA GLY A 34 -12.02 5.86 3.36
C GLY A 34 -12.93 6.03 4.57
N SER A 35 -13.85 5.11 4.74
CA SER A 35 -14.75 5.03 5.89
C SER A 35 -14.29 3.95 6.88
N LEU A 36 -14.92 3.91 8.05
CA LEU A 36 -14.71 2.83 9.00
C LEU A 36 -15.09 1.47 8.39
N VAL A 37 -16.16 1.42 7.60
CA VAL A 37 -16.59 0.19 6.93
C VAL A 37 -15.53 -0.27 5.92
N ASP A 38 -14.94 0.64 5.16
CA ASP A 38 -13.85 0.31 4.24
C ASP A 38 -12.67 -0.33 5.01
N LEU A 39 -12.28 0.26 6.13
CA LEU A 39 -11.17 -0.25 6.94
C LEU A 39 -11.53 -1.59 7.58
N GLN A 40 -12.76 -1.78 8.06
CA GLN A 40 -13.24 -3.05 8.57
C GLN A 40 -13.18 -4.14 7.51
N ASN A 41 -13.55 -3.84 6.26
CA ASN A 41 -13.47 -4.77 5.14
C ASN A 41 -12.02 -5.17 4.83
N ILE A 42 -11.08 -4.24 4.94
CA ILE A 42 -9.65 -4.53 4.73
C ILE A 42 -9.11 -5.41 5.87
N VAL A 43 -9.31 -5.00 7.10
CA VAL A 43 -8.81 -5.70 8.29
C VAL A 43 -9.43 -7.09 8.45
N GLY A 44 -10.71 -7.23 8.14
CA GLY A 44 -11.44 -8.50 8.21
C GLY A 44 -11.20 -9.45 7.04
N ASN A 45 -10.49 -9.02 6.01
CA ASN A 45 -10.25 -9.86 4.84
C ASN A 45 -9.02 -10.75 5.05
N HIS A 46 -9.22 -12.06 4.99
CA HIS A 46 -8.15 -13.06 5.17
C HIS A 46 -6.99 -12.89 4.16
N TRP A 47 -7.26 -12.39 2.95
CA TRP A 47 -6.28 -12.25 1.88
C TRP A 47 -5.70 -10.85 1.75
N THR A 48 -6.00 -9.97 2.68
CA THR A 48 -5.50 -8.61 2.71
C THR A 48 -4.86 -8.32 4.06
N SER A 49 -3.73 -7.63 4.05
CA SER A 49 -3.08 -7.15 5.29
C SER A 49 -2.61 -5.73 5.09
N MET A 50 -2.90 -4.88 6.05
CA MET A 50 -2.37 -3.52 6.11
C MET A 50 -1.27 -3.47 7.18
N ILE A 51 -0.07 -3.08 6.78
CA ILE A 51 1.04 -2.84 7.69
C ILE A 51 1.12 -1.35 7.96
N VAL A 52 1.22 -0.99 9.23
CA VAL A 52 1.28 0.40 9.66
C VAL A 52 2.55 0.68 10.45
N ALA A 53 3.06 1.88 10.32
CA ALA A 53 4.06 2.46 11.20
C ALA A 53 3.36 3.42 12.15
N ARG A 54 3.57 3.26 13.45
CA ARG A 54 3.02 4.14 14.47
C ARG A 54 4.13 4.86 15.21
N ASP A 55 3.90 6.14 15.43
CA ASP A 55 4.60 6.91 16.43
C ASP A 55 3.61 7.15 17.58
N GLU A 56 3.88 6.52 18.73
CA GLU A 56 2.91 6.39 19.82
C GLU A 56 1.58 5.78 19.31
N GLN A 57 0.49 6.53 19.38
CA GLN A 57 -0.84 6.07 18.93
C GLN A 57 -1.15 6.42 17.48
N ARG A 58 -0.34 7.30 16.86
CA ARG A 58 -0.64 7.84 15.55
C ARG A 58 -0.03 6.98 14.44
N ILE A 59 -0.83 6.67 13.41
CA ILE A 59 -0.32 6.03 12.19
C ILE A 59 0.36 7.10 11.33
N ILE A 60 1.66 6.89 11.08
CA ILE A 60 2.51 7.82 10.31
C ILE A 60 3.00 7.23 8.99
N GLY A 61 2.68 5.99 8.73
CA GLY A 61 2.99 5.32 7.48
C GLY A 61 2.19 4.03 7.34
N MET A 62 2.01 3.58 6.11
CA MET A 62 1.28 2.35 5.82
C MET A 62 1.64 1.76 4.46
N ALA A 63 1.29 0.51 4.26
CA ALA A 63 1.16 -0.15 2.97
C ALA A 63 0.18 -1.32 3.09
N THR A 64 -0.48 -1.67 2.00
CA THR A 64 -1.44 -2.77 1.97
C THR A 64 -1.00 -3.83 0.98
N ILE A 65 -1.07 -5.09 1.37
CA ILE A 65 -0.88 -6.24 0.49
C ILE A 65 -2.21 -6.95 0.25
N HIS A 66 -2.50 -7.24 -1.01
CA HIS A 66 -3.65 -8.02 -1.44
C HIS A 66 -3.16 -9.31 -2.07
N ILE A 67 -3.49 -10.46 -1.47
CA ILE A 67 -3.10 -11.77 -1.98
C ILE A 67 -4.21 -12.28 -2.91
N VAL A 68 -3.82 -12.66 -4.12
CA VAL A 68 -4.71 -13.13 -5.18
C VAL A 68 -4.43 -14.60 -5.45
N ASN A 69 -5.45 -15.44 -5.25
CA ASN A 69 -5.36 -16.86 -5.52
C ASN A 69 -5.77 -17.14 -6.98
N ASN A 70 -4.82 -17.62 -7.76
CA ASN A 70 -5.03 -18.08 -9.12
C ASN A 70 -4.87 -19.60 -9.21
N MET A 71 -5.33 -20.18 -10.31
CA MET A 71 -5.09 -21.61 -10.56
C MET A 71 -3.58 -21.89 -10.59
N GLY A 72 -3.15 -22.77 -9.69
CA GLY A 72 -1.76 -23.23 -9.61
C GLY A 72 -0.73 -22.23 -9.05
N LYS A 73 -1.14 -21.02 -8.69
CA LYS A 73 -0.23 -20.01 -8.11
C LYS A 73 -0.94 -18.99 -7.27
N ARG A 74 -0.18 -18.37 -6.39
CA ARG A 74 -0.62 -17.26 -5.56
C ARG A 74 0.23 -16.03 -5.83
N LEU A 75 -0.42 -14.94 -6.22
CA LEU A 75 0.21 -13.64 -6.48
C LEU A 75 -0.19 -12.65 -5.39
N ALA A 76 0.49 -11.53 -5.34
CA ALA A 76 0.07 -10.42 -4.48
C ALA A 76 0.30 -9.07 -5.16
N HIS A 77 -0.49 -8.08 -4.74
CA HIS A 77 -0.32 -6.68 -5.10
C HIS A 77 -0.09 -5.84 -3.85
N VAL A 78 0.81 -4.88 -3.94
CA VAL A 78 1.04 -3.88 -2.90
C VAL A 78 0.46 -2.55 -3.35
N ASP A 79 -0.36 -1.96 -2.50
CA ASP A 79 -1.00 -0.68 -2.74
C ASP A 79 -0.77 0.29 -1.59
N ASP A 80 -0.94 1.57 -1.88
CA ASP A 80 -0.96 2.67 -0.91
C ASP A 80 0.27 2.68 0.02
N VAL A 81 1.46 2.56 -0.55
CA VAL A 81 2.72 2.73 0.20
C VAL A 81 2.95 4.20 0.44
N VAL A 82 2.81 4.62 1.67
CA VAL A 82 2.97 6.03 2.05
C VAL A 82 3.58 6.19 3.44
N ILE A 83 4.49 7.15 3.54
CA ILE A 83 5.03 7.63 4.82
C ILE A 83 4.74 9.12 4.91
N SER A 84 4.22 9.57 6.04
CA SER A 84 4.00 11.00 6.30
C SER A 84 5.27 11.80 6.03
N ASP A 85 5.12 12.94 5.38
CA ASP A 85 6.25 13.79 4.97
C ASP A 85 7.22 14.08 6.11
N ALA A 86 6.70 14.32 7.32
CA ALA A 86 7.53 14.61 8.51
C ALA A 86 8.41 13.43 8.96
N TYR A 87 8.12 12.21 8.49
CA TYR A 87 8.82 10.98 8.90
C TYR A 87 9.61 10.32 7.77
N ARG A 88 9.74 10.98 6.63
CA ARG A 88 10.50 10.45 5.49
C ARG A 88 11.98 10.37 5.77
N ARG A 89 12.70 9.55 4.98
CA ARG A 89 14.16 9.35 5.06
C ARG A 89 14.66 8.76 6.38
N GLN A 90 13.82 8.00 7.07
CA GLN A 90 14.15 7.30 8.31
C GLN A 90 14.11 5.77 8.16
N GLY A 91 14.03 5.26 6.93
CA GLY A 91 13.99 3.83 6.66
C GLY A 91 12.66 3.15 6.99
N ILE A 92 11.60 3.91 7.28
CA ILE A 92 10.29 3.38 7.68
C ILE A 92 9.64 2.61 6.54
N ALA A 93 9.67 3.15 5.32
CA ALA A 93 9.12 2.47 4.13
C ALA A 93 9.81 1.12 3.89
N THR A 94 11.13 1.06 4.04
CA THR A 94 11.88 -0.19 3.96
C THR A 94 11.39 -1.22 4.97
N LYS A 95 11.19 -0.82 6.22
CA LYS A 95 10.71 -1.71 7.28
C LYS A 95 9.29 -2.22 7.00
N ILE A 96 8.39 -1.35 6.56
CA ILE A 96 7.03 -1.73 6.15
C ILE A 96 7.09 -2.75 5.00
N MET A 97 7.88 -2.47 3.96
CA MET A 97 8.00 -3.37 2.82
C MET A 97 8.62 -4.72 3.19
N CYS A 98 9.58 -4.74 4.10
CA CYS A 98 10.14 -5.99 4.61
C CYS A 98 9.08 -6.85 5.32
N GLU A 99 8.20 -6.24 6.12
CA GLU A 99 7.08 -6.96 6.73
C GLU A 99 6.11 -7.51 5.69
N LEU A 100 5.78 -6.74 4.65
CA LEU A 100 4.95 -7.23 3.55
C LEU A 100 5.60 -8.41 2.82
N LEU A 101 6.90 -8.35 2.57
CA LEU A 101 7.65 -9.45 1.95
C LEU A 101 7.61 -10.71 2.82
N ASN A 102 7.75 -10.57 4.13
CA ASN A 102 7.65 -11.68 5.07
C ASN A 102 6.26 -12.32 5.03
N ILE A 103 5.20 -11.52 5.03
CA ILE A 103 3.82 -12.01 4.90
C ILE A 103 3.65 -12.76 3.57
N ALA A 104 4.08 -12.17 2.48
CA ALA A 104 3.97 -12.79 1.15
C ALA A 104 4.67 -14.16 1.11
N LYS A 105 5.90 -14.24 1.61
CA LYS A 105 6.65 -15.50 1.68
C LYS A 105 5.97 -16.53 2.56
N SER A 106 5.51 -16.15 3.75
CA SER A 106 4.82 -17.05 4.69
C SER A 106 3.50 -17.59 4.14
N ARG A 107 2.86 -16.84 3.23
CA ARG A 107 1.59 -17.19 2.60
C ARG A 107 1.76 -17.90 1.25
N GLY A 108 2.96 -18.25 0.84
CA GLY A 108 3.25 -18.96 -0.40
C GLY A 108 3.02 -18.12 -1.67
N VAL A 109 3.17 -16.81 -1.58
CA VAL A 109 3.09 -15.92 -2.74
C VAL A 109 4.32 -16.12 -3.61
N SER A 110 4.12 -16.41 -4.89
CA SER A 110 5.21 -16.64 -5.85
C SER A 110 5.72 -15.35 -6.49
N GLN A 111 4.88 -14.32 -6.59
CA GLN A 111 5.27 -13.05 -7.19
C GLN A 111 4.48 -11.90 -6.54
N LEU A 112 5.20 -10.86 -6.16
CA LEU A 112 4.67 -9.62 -5.62
C LEU A 112 4.76 -8.52 -6.68
N ARG A 113 3.68 -7.82 -6.92
CA ARG A 113 3.57 -6.76 -7.91
C ARG A 113 3.17 -5.44 -7.25
N LEU A 114 3.64 -4.35 -7.82
CA LEU A 114 3.17 -3.01 -7.50
C LEU A 114 3.27 -2.13 -8.74
N THR A 115 2.54 -1.04 -8.74
CA THR A 115 2.69 0.03 -9.73
C THR A 115 3.16 1.29 -9.04
N SER A 116 4.00 2.06 -9.73
CA SER A 116 4.51 3.32 -9.23
C SER A 116 4.70 4.28 -10.39
N ARG A 117 4.23 5.51 -10.21
CA ARG A 117 4.44 6.55 -11.23
C ARG A 117 5.93 6.85 -11.37
N SER A 118 6.39 7.08 -12.59
CA SER A 118 7.81 7.36 -12.88
C SER A 118 8.33 8.59 -12.15
N ALA A 119 7.47 9.57 -11.86
CA ALA A 119 7.83 10.79 -11.13
C ALA A 119 8.15 10.54 -9.64
N ARG A 120 7.74 9.40 -9.08
CA ARG A 120 8.04 9.03 -7.69
C ARG A 120 9.44 8.43 -7.57
N ILE A 121 10.45 9.25 -7.75
CA ILE A 121 11.86 8.83 -7.87
C ILE A 121 12.34 8.08 -6.64
N ALA A 122 12.08 8.60 -5.44
CA ALA A 122 12.52 7.99 -4.19
C ALA A 122 11.85 6.62 -3.94
N ALA A 123 10.55 6.51 -4.22
CA ALA A 123 9.82 5.25 -4.10
C ALA A 123 10.33 4.20 -5.10
N ASN A 124 10.53 4.60 -6.36
CA ASN A 124 11.07 3.70 -7.39
C ASN A 124 12.47 3.20 -7.04
N LYS A 125 13.32 4.05 -6.51
CA LYS A 125 14.65 3.66 -6.01
C LYS A 125 14.55 2.66 -4.87
N LEU A 126 13.65 2.86 -3.92
CA LEU A 126 13.40 1.95 -2.82
C LEU A 126 13.00 0.55 -3.34
N TYR A 127 12.06 0.49 -4.28
CA TYR A 127 11.59 -0.79 -4.82
C TYR A 127 12.72 -1.55 -5.52
N GLN A 128 13.54 -0.88 -6.31
CA GLN A 128 14.71 -1.50 -6.96
C GLN A 128 15.74 -1.99 -5.94
N GLN A 129 15.98 -1.23 -4.87
CA GLN A 129 16.87 -1.65 -3.77
C GLN A 129 16.36 -2.89 -3.03
N LEU A 130 15.03 -3.06 -2.95
CA LEU A 130 14.40 -4.24 -2.36
C LEU A 130 14.39 -5.47 -3.28
N GLY A 131 14.82 -5.33 -4.53
CA GLY A 131 14.87 -6.41 -5.50
C GLY A 131 13.71 -6.45 -6.49
N PHE A 132 12.82 -5.46 -6.48
CA PHE A 132 11.81 -5.33 -7.52
C PHE A 132 12.46 -4.95 -8.85
N GLN A 133 11.97 -5.53 -9.91
CA GLN A 133 12.39 -5.24 -11.28
C GLN A 133 11.25 -4.64 -12.07
N ILE A 134 11.55 -3.74 -12.99
CA ILE A 134 10.55 -3.20 -13.91
C ILE A 134 10.05 -4.34 -14.80
N GLY A 135 8.73 -4.57 -14.78
CA GLY A 135 8.11 -5.60 -15.62
C GLY A 135 8.05 -5.18 -17.09
N ASN A 136 8.06 -6.16 -17.97
CA ASN A 136 7.90 -5.96 -19.40
C ASN A 136 6.48 -6.34 -19.82
N THR A 137 5.49 -5.65 -19.27
CA THR A 137 4.06 -5.86 -19.55
C THR A 137 3.35 -4.53 -19.64
N ASN A 138 2.27 -4.50 -20.42
CA ASN A 138 1.38 -3.35 -20.44
C ASN A 138 0.41 -3.42 -19.26
N VAL A 139 0.14 -2.28 -18.65
CA VAL A 139 -0.93 -2.12 -17.66
C VAL A 139 -2.10 -1.43 -18.35
N TYR A 140 -3.26 -2.10 -18.37
CA TYR A 140 -4.49 -1.54 -18.92
C TYR A 140 -5.41 -1.10 -17.79
N VAL A 141 -5.96 0.09 -17.90
CA VAL A 141 -6.88 0.67 -16.92
C VAL A 141 -8.17 1.09 -17.62
N MET A 142 -9.30 0.71 -17.05
CA MET A 142 -10.63 1.19 -17.47
C MET A 142 -11.33 1.72 -16.24
N ASN A 143 -11.73 2.98 -16.26
CA ASN A 143 -12.53 3.57 -15.18
C ASN A 143 -14.01 3.20 -15.37
N LEU A 144 -14.62 2.63 -14.34
CA LEU A 144 -16.00 2.18 -14.39
C LEU A 144 -16.97 3.12 -13.65
N ASP A 145 -16.44 4.15 -13.00
CA ASP A 145 -17.19 5.16 -12.24
C ASP A 145 -17.55 6.41 -13.06
N GLY A 146 -17.27 6.39 -14.37
CA GLY A 146 -17.51 7.53 -15.27
C GLY A 146 -16.40 8.59 -15.28
N SER A 147 -15.33 8.39 -14.51
CA SER A 147 -14.15 9.26 -14.59
C SER A 147 -13.40 9.05 -15.90
N GLU A 148 -12.80 10.12 -16.45
CA GLU A 148 -12.01 9.99 -17.67
C GLU A 148 -10.75 9.17 -17.42
N SER A 149 -10.44 8.25 -18.36
CA SER A 149 -9.17 7.53 -18.37
C SER A 149 -8.06 8.47 -18.84
N GLY A 150 -7.62 9.35 -17.96
CA GLY A 150 -6.42 10.16 -18.22
C GLY A 150 -5.16 9.35 -17.89
N GLU A 151 -4.08 9.63 -18.62
CA GLU A 151 -2.73 9.11 -18.35
C GLU A 151 -2.21 9.40 -16.93
N LYS A 152 -3.02 10.06 -16.12
CA LYS A 152 -2.66 10.60 -14.79
C LYS A 152 -2.86 9.62 -13.64
N GLY A 153 -3.37 8.44 -13.88
CA GLY A 153 -3.76 7.52 -12.80
C GLY A 153 -2.77 6.41 -12.44
N LEU A 154 -1.69 6.29 -13.17
CA LEU A 154 -0.70 5.21 -12.96
C LEU A 154 0.68 5.72 -12.60
#